data_610194bbc5587086b605524be1c69ef0
#
_entry.id   610194bbc5587086b605524be1c69ef0
#
_cell.length_a   1.000
_cell.length_b   1.000
_cell.length_c   1.000
_cell.angle_alpha   90.00
_cell.angle_beta   90.00
_cell.angle_gamma   90.00
#
_symmetry.space_group_name_H-M   'P 1'
#
loop_
_entity.id
_entity.type
_entity.pdbx_description
1 polymer ?
#
loop_
_entity_poly.entity_id
_entity_poly.type
_entity_poly.pdbx_seq_one_letter_code
_entity_poly.pdbx_strand_id
1 'polypeptide(L)'
;MMDWLREPGFFGTHATVGADLSQFMATLFTGLFILGWVQARKRRADAHHWLMLGGMISMLSFFIAYYLFRQLGVLAFEGKEGFGGSQALYDYVFIPVLILHITLVIIGLIMAVYMIVLGFRSQQFVDGMRSLRESMLQTTWKKVGLILGGITVVVLGLFGSRVATAGFSMRKMEVYVIFLAIVAFVFGIEMAIQRIWPNGGQRHRALGRFTMVIYCVLFVTGSFTYTMLYILYPGKIG
;
A
#
# COMPACT_ATOMS: atom_id res chain seq x y z
N MET A 1 -25.55 2.32 -9.04
CA MET A 1 -25.25 0.87 -8.90
C MET A 1 -24.35 0.54 -7.69
N MET A 2 -23.84 1.51 -6.93
CA MET A 2 -22.97 1.27 -5.76
C MET A 2 -23.45 2.04 -4.51
N ASP A 3 -24.75 2.36 -4.43
CA ASP A 3 -25.32 3.09 -3.30
C ASP A 3 -25.27 2.29 -2.01
N TRP A 4 -25.23 0.96 -2.10
CA TRP A 4 -25.12 0.05 -0.97
C TRP A 4 -23.85 0.26 -0.10
N LEU A 5 -22.74 0.78 -0.65
CA LEU A 5 -21.55 1.12 0.15
C LEU A 5 -21.75 2.30 1.10
N ARG A 6 -22.79 3.11 0.86
CA ARG A 6 -23.17 4.25 1.70
C ARG A 6 -24.22 3.90 2.74
N GLU A 7 -24.83 2.71 2.64
CA GLU A 7 -25.78 2.23 3.62
C GLU A 7 -25.12 2.06 5.00
N PRO A 8 -25.89 2.03 6.09
CA PRO A 8 -25.40 1.77 7.44
C PRO A 8 -24.60 0.47 7.48
N GLY A 9 -23.44 0.53 8.11
CA GLY A 9 -22.50 -0.58 8.19
C GLY A 9 -23.00 -1.76 9.00
N PHE A 10 -22.28 -2.86 8.92
CA PHE A 10 -22.64 -4.13 9.56
C PHE A 10 -22.02 -4.36 10.93
N PHE A 11 -21.10 -3.49 11.40
CA PHE A 11 -20.54 -3.57 12.75
C PHE A 11 -21.39 -2.90 13.82
N GLY A 12 -22.55 -2.30 13.45
CA GLY A 12 -23.43 -1.61 14.39
C GLY A 12 -22.86 -0.29 14.93
N THR A 13 -21.93 0.32 14.21
CA THR A 13 -21.37 1.63 14.47
C THR A 13 -22.03 2.69 13.57
N HIS A 14 -21.59 3.95 13.65
CA HIS A 14 -22.02 4.99 12.71
C HIS A 14 -21.31 4.92 11.34
N ALA A 15 -20.56 3.84 11.09
CA ALA A 15 -19.85 3.62 9.83
C ALA A 15 -20.81 3.24 8.70
N THR A 16 -20.36 3.49 7.47
CA THR A 16 -20.99 2.94 6.27
C THR A 16 -20.47 1.53 6.00
N VAL A 17 -21.19 0.77 5.15
CA VAL A 17 -20.73 -0.55 4.66
C VAL A 17 -19.31 -0.46 4.08
N GLY A 18 -18.98 0.62 3.34
CA GLY A 18 -17.65 0.83 2.78
C GLY A 18 -16.54 0.99 3.84
N ALA A 19 -16.83 1.72 4.92
CA ALA A 19 -15.89 1.90 6.03
C ALA A 19 -15.72 0.59 6.83
N ASP A 20 -16.80 -0.12 7.13
CA ASP A 20 -16.75 -1.43 7.81
C ASP A 20 -15.99 -2.46 6.98
N LEU A 21 -16.23 -2.50 5.67
CA LEU A 21 -15.52 -3.37 4.76
C LEU A 21 -14.01 -3.05 4.76
N SER A 22 -13.65 -1.76 4.77
CA SER A 22 -12.24 -1.34 4.84
C SER A 22 -11.58 -1.81 6.13
N GLN A 23 -12.24 -1.65 7.28
CA GLN A 23 -11.73 -2.12 8.58
C GLN A 23 -11.63 -3.64 8.64
N PHE A 24 -12.62 -4.36 8.11
CA PHE A 24 -12.62 -5.81 8.02
C PHE A 24 -11.44 -6.32 7.16
N MET A 25 -11.26 -5.73 5.97
CA MET A 25 -10.17 -6.10 5.05
C MET A 25 -8.79 -5.78 5.65
N ALA A 26 -8.65 -4.64 6.35
CA ALA A 26 -7.41 -4.31 7.06
C ALA A 26 -7.07 -5.37 8.13
N THR A 27 -8.08 -5.84 8.88
CA THR A 27 -7.93 -6.92 9.88
C THR A 27 -7.51 -8.22 9.21
N LEU A 28 -8.17 -8.59 8.11
CA LEU A 28 -7.86 -9.80 7.35
C LEU A 28 -6.42 -9.79 6.81
N PHE A 29 -6.01 -8.70 6.16
CA PHE A 29 -4.65 -8.58 5.61
C PHE A 29 -3.59 -8.65 6.71
N THR A 30 -3.81 -7.94 7.81
CA THR A 30 -2.88 -7.95 8.94
C THR A 30 -2.79 -9.35 9.54
N GLY A 31 -3.90 -10.06 9.67
CA GLY A 31 -3.93 -11.45 10.11
C GLY A 31 -3.12 -12.37 9.19
N LEU A 32 -3.31 -12.27 7.87
CA LEU A 32 -2.54 -13.04 6.88
C LEU A 32 -1.04 -12.74 6.97
N PHE A 33 -0.65 -11.47 7.15
CA PHE A 33 0.76 -11.08 7.30
C PHE A 33 1.37 -11.62 8.59
N ILE A 34 0.67 -11.54 9.72
CA ILE A 34 1.13 -12.10 10.99
C ILE A 34 1.28 -13.62 10.88
N LEU A 35 0.29 -14.32 10.31
CA LEU A 35 0.36 -15.76 10.08
C LEU A 35 1.51 -16.13 9.16
N GLY A 36 1.70 -15.39 8.06
CA GLY A 36 2.82 -15.56 7.16
C GLY A 36 4.17 -15.37 7.84
N TRP A 37 4.29 -14.34 8.69
CA TRP A 37 5.50 -14.11 9.48
C TRP A 37 5.78 -15.23 10.48
N VAL A 38 4.76 -15.74 11.15
CA VAL A 38 4.87 -16.90 12.07
C VAL A 38 5.35 -18.13 11.30
N GLN A 39 4.85 -18.38 10.08
CA GLN A 39 5.33 -19.50 9.24
C GLN A 39 6.81 -19.34 8.86
N ALA A 40 7.25 -18.11 8.53
CA ALA A 40 8.66 -17.84 8.27
C ALA A 40 9.54 -18.17 9.48
N ARG A 41 9.11 -17.81 10.70
CA ARG A 41 9.82 -18.16 11.94
C ARG A 41 9.86 -19.67 12.21
N LYS A 42 8.84 -20.40 11.79
CA LYS A 42 8.77 -21.87 11.85
C LYS A 42 9.51 -22.56 10.69
N ARG A 43 10.22 -21.81 9.85
CA ARG A 43 10.94 -22.29 8.64
C ARG A 43 10.02 -22.98 7.63
N ARG A 44 8.73 -22.69 7.62
CA ARG A 44 7.75 -23.20 6.66
C ARG A 44 7.65 -22.24 5.47
N ALA A 45 8.63 -22.30 4.57
CA ALA A 45 8.83 -21.32 3.51
C ALA A 45 7.65 -21.26 2.51
N ASP A 46 7.04 -22.40 2.16
CA ASP A 46 5.90 -22.44 1.24
C ASP A 46 4.65 -21.79 1.85
N ALA A 47 4.33 -22.11 3.10
CA ALA A 47 3.20 -21.50 3.80
C ALA A 47 3.40 -19.98 3.97
N HIS A 48 4.64 -19.55 4.33
CA HIS A 48 5.00 -18.13 4.36
C HIS A 48 4.78 -17.47 2.99
N HIS A 49 5.30 -18.08 1.93
CA HIS A 49 5.22 -17.51 0.58
C HIS A 49 3.77 -17.28 0.16
N TRP A 50 2.91 -18.28 0.28
CA TRP A 50 1.53 -18.17 -0.18
C TRP A 50 0.68 -17.24 0.68
N LEU A 51 0.87 -17.22 2.00
CA LEU A 51 0.18 -16.29 2.89
C LEU A 51 0.57 -14.83 2.61
N MET A 52 1.88 -14.56 2.46
CA MET A 52 2.35 -13.21 2.16
C MET A 52 1.94 -12.76 0.76
N LEU A 53 2.08 -13.63 -0.24
CA LEU A 53 1.71 -13.30 -1.62
C LEU A 53 0.20 -13.06 -1.74
N GLY A 54 -0.61 -13.96 -1.20
CA GLY A 54 -2.07 -13.82 -1.17
C GLY A 54 -2.50 -12.55 -0.45
N GLY A 55 -1.96 -12.30 0.75
CA GLY A 55 -2.24 -11.09 1.51
C GLY A 55 -1.85 -9.81 0.77
N MET A 56 -0.65 -9.76 0.17
CA MET A 56 -0.17 -8.58 -0.56
C MET A 56 -0.97 -8.32 -1.84
N ILE A 57 -1.27 -9.35 -2.63
CA ILE A 57 -2.06 -9.20 -3.86
C ILE A 57 -3.48 -8.75 -3.51
N SER A 58 -4.12 -9.38 -2.51
CA SER A 58 -5.47 -9.00 -2.08
C SER A 58 -5.50 -7.56 -1.55
N MET A 59 -4.49 -7.15 -0.77
CA MET A 59 -4.36 -5.78 -0.28
C MET A 59 -4.21 -4.78 -1.44
N LEU A 60 -3.31 -5.05 -2.40
CA LEU A 60 -3.13 -4.18 -3.57
C LEU A 60 -4.40 -4.07 -4.40
N SER A 61 -5.09 -5.18 -4.64
CA SER A 61 -6.37 -5.20 -5.38
C SER A 61 -7.44 -4.41 -4.64
N PHE A 62 -7.54 -4.55 -3.31
CA PHE A 62 -8.46 -3.79 -2.49
C PHE A 62 -8.17 -2.28 -2.57
N PHE A 63 -6.89 -1.86 -2.48
CA PHE A 63 -6.53 -0.44 -2.59
C PHE A 63 -6.85 0.14 -3.96
N ILE A 64 -6.62 -0.59 -5.04
CA ILE A 64 -7.00 -0.16 -6.39
C ILE A 64 -8.51 0.03 -6.47
N ALA A 65 -9.28 -0.95 -6.01
CA ALA A 65 -10.74 -0.86 -5.98
C ALA A 65 -11.21 0.31 -5.11
N TYR A 66 -10.66 0.45 -3.88
CA TYR A 66 -10.98 1.55 -2.96
C TYR A 66 -10.72 2.92 -3.59
N TYR A 67 -9.55 3.09 -4.23
CA TYR A 67 -9.22 4.34 -4.91
C TYR A 67 -10.19 4.67 -6.04
N LEU A 68 -10.56 3.68 -6.86
CA LEU A 68 -11.55 3.85 -7.92
C LEU A 68 -12.91 4.24 -7.36
N PHE A 69 -13.38 3.59 -6.29
CA PHE A 69 -14.64 3.90 -5.64
C PHE A 69 -14.65 5.29 -5.02
N ARG A 70 -13.56 5.70 -4.39
CA ARG A 70 -13.40 7.06 -3.84
C ARG A 70 -13.48 8.13 -4.92
N GLN A 71 -12.83 7.94 -6.07
CA GLN A 71 -12.90 8.86 -7.21
C GLN A 71 -14.33 8.98 -7.78
N LEU A 72 -15.13 7.92 -7.64
CA LEU A 72 -16.54 7.94 -8.02
C LEU A 72 -17.46 8.56 -6.95
N GLY A 73 -16.91 9.09 -5.85
CA GLY A 73 -17.65 9.71 -4.77
C GLY A 73 -18.46 8.74 -3.89
N VAL A 74 -18.17 7.44 -3.99
CA VAL A 74 -18.93 6.38 -3.29
C VAL A 74 -18.48 6.21 -1.83
N LEU A 75 -17.19 6.49 -1.53
CA LEU A 75 -16.59 6.38 -0.19
C LEU A 75 -16.27 7.80 0.32
N ALA A 76 -17.28 8.62 0.50
CA ALA A 76 -17.12 9.94 1.07
C ALA A 76 -17.29 9.90 2.59
N PHE A 77 -16.60 10.76 3.28
CA PHE A 77 -16.61 11.17 4.69
C PHE A 77 -15.36 10.81 5.50
N GLU A 78 -14.20 10.77 4.87
CA GLU A 78 -12.94 10.88 5.60
C GLU A 78 -12.57 12.38 5.64
N GLY A 79 -12.65 13.01 6.78
CA GLY A 79 -12.26 14.40 6.95
C GLY A 79 -13.14 15.16 7.95
N LYS A 80 -13.07 16.46 7.93
CA LYS A 80 -13.74 17.33 8.91
C LYS A 80 -15.25 17.15 8.94
N GLU A 81 -15.88 16.88 7.80
CA GLU A 81 -17.33 16.70 7.67
C GLU A 81 -17.82 15.41 8.36
N GLY A 82 -16.96 14.39 8.47
CA GLY A 82 -17.26 13.14 9.17
C GLY A 82 -16.84 13.11 10.64
N PHE A 83 -16.19 14.16 11.17
CA PHE A 83 -15.67 14.20 12.53
C PHE A 83 -16.52 15.09 13.43
N GLY A 84 -17.21 14.48 14.41
CA GLY A 84 -18.12 15.17 15.35
C GLY A 84 -17.45 15.68 16.64
N GLY A 85 -16.16 15.51 16.83
CA GLY A 85 -15.42 15.97 18.00
C GLY A 85 -15.04 17.45 17.96
N SER A 86 -14.36 17.93 19.02
CA SER A 86 -13.90 19.32 19.10
C SER A 86 -12.83 19.62 18.04
N GLN A 87 -12.72 20.90 17.63
CA GLN A 87 -11.70 21.36 16.69
C GLN A 87 -10.29 21.06 17.17
N ALA A 88 -10.00 21.23 18.46
CA ALA A 88 -8.69 20.94 19.04
C ALA A 88 -8.32 19.44 18.89
N LEU A 89 -9.29 18.54 19.14
CA LEU A 89 -9.07 17.12 18.99
C LEU A 89 -8.86 16.74 17.53
N TYR A 90 -9.57 17.37 16.61
CA TYR A 90 -9.38 17.22 15.17
C TYR A 90 -7.97 17.62 14.75
N ASP A 91 -7.53 18.84 15.09
CA ASP A 91 -6.28 19.42 14.61
C ASP A 91 -5.04 18.77 15.24
N TYR A 92 -5.08 18.45 16.55
CA TYR A 92 -3.91 18.01 17.30
C TYR A 92 -3.81 16.48 17.47
N VAL A 93 -4.90 15.73 17.24
CA VAL A 93 -4.90 14.27 17.41
C VAL A 93 -5.27 13.56 16.11
N PHE A 94 -6.45 13.85 15.58
CA PHE A 94 -6.97 13.12 14.41
C PHE A 94 -6.12 13.37 13.15
N ILE A 95 -5.88 14.63 12.80
CA ILE A 95 -5.12 15.00 11.59
C ILE A 95 -3.67 14.48 11.61
N PRO A 96 -2.88 14.61 12.69
CA PRO A 96 -1.54 14.02 12.73
C PRO A 96 -1.53 12.51 12.53
N VAL A 97 -2.46 11.78 13.14
CA VAL A 97 -2.56 10.33 12.97
C VAL A 97 -2.99 9.97 11.57
N LEU A 98 -3.94 10.71 10.99
CA LEU A 98 -4.39 10.50 9.60
C LEU A 98 -3.25 10.74 8.60
N ILE A 99 -2.47 11.81 8.77
CA ILE A 99 -1.30 12.11 7.92
C ILE A 99 -0.26 10.99 8.03
N LEU A 100 0.04 10.55 9.25
CA LEU A 100 0.93 9.41 9.48
C LEU A 100 0.40 8.16 8.78
N HIS A 101 -0.89 7.85 8.95
CA HIS A 101 -1.54 6.70 8.33
C HIS A 101 -1.41 6.75 6.81
N ILE A 102 -1.79 7.85 6.16
CA ILE A 102 -1.72 8.00 4.71
C ILE A 102 -0.28 7.87 4.21
N THR A 103 0.68 8.48 4.91
CA THR A 103 2.10 8.38 4.56
C THR A 103 2.58 6.93 4.61
N LEU A 104 2.23 6.21 5.67
CA LEU A 104 2.58 4.78 5.81
C LEU A 104 1.85 3.90 4.79
N VAL A 105 0.61 4.23 4.39
CA VAL A 105 -0.10 3.54 3.30
C VAL A 105 0.71 3.62 2.01
N ILE A 106 1.17 4.80 1.62
CA ILE A 106 1.97 4.99 0.40
C ILE A 106 3.25 4.15 0.47
N ILE A 107 3.97 4.22 1.59
CA ILE A 107 5.19 3.44 1.79
C ILE A 107 4.87 1.95 1.77
N GLY A 108 3.80 1.52 2.44
CA GLY A 108 3.37 0.13 2.53
C GLY A 108 3.00 -0.47 1.16
N LEU A 109 2.32 0.29 0.30
CA LEU A 109 1.99 -0.14 -1.06
C LEU A 109 3.25 -0.32 -1.93
N ILE A 110 4.21 0.61 -1.85
CA ILE A 110 5.50 0.50 -2.54
C ILE A 110 6.25 -0.74 -2.03
N MET A 111 6.28 -0.92 -0.71
CA MET A 111 6.94 -2.08 -0.09
C MET A 111 6.26 -3.40 -0.45
N ALA A 112 4.93 -3.45 -0.63
CA ALA A 112 4.23 -4.66 -1.06
C ALA A 112 4.73 -5.12 -2.44
N VAL A 113 4.72 -4.22 -3.44
CA VAL A 113 5.22 -4.52 -4.79
C VAL A 113 6.69 -4.93 -4.74
N TYR A 114 7.51 -4.17 -4.01
CA TYR A 114 8.93 -4.45 -3.85
C TYR A 114 9.17 -5.83 -3.23
N MET A 115 8.48 -6.18 -2.14
CA MET A 115 8.64 -7.45 -1.44
C MET A 115 8.15 -8.65 -2.26
N ILE A 116 7.10 -8.49 -3.08
CA ILE A 116 6.66 -9.52 -4.03
C ILE A 116 7.81 -9.80 -5.02
N VAL A 117 8.33 -8.77 -5.69
CA VAL A 117 9.42 -8.92 -6.66
C VAL A 117 10.67 -9.51 -6.02
N LEU A 118 11.08 -8.98 -4.86
CA LEU A 118 12.24 -9.46 -4.12
C LEU A 118 12.05 -10.92 -3.66
N GLY A 119 10.86 -11.28 -3.20
CA GLY A 119 10.50 -12.64 -2.80
C GLY A 119 10.72 -13.64 -3.94
N PHE A 120 10.18 -13.34 -5.12
CA PHE A 120 10.39 -14.20 -6.31
C PHE A 120 11.86 -14.26 -6.76
N ARG A 121 12.59 -13.14 -6.70
CA ARG A 121 14.00 -13.10 -7.12
C ARG A 121 14.94 -13.77 -6.14
N SER A 122 14.60 -13.81 -4.86
CA SER A 122 15.43 -14.39 -3.80
C SER A 122 15.06 -15.81 -3.41
N GLN A 123 14.06 -16.41 -4.03
CA GLN A 123 13.70 -17.81 -3.80
C GLN A 123 14.55 -18.77 -4.65
N GLN A 124 14.74 -19.96 -4.10
CA GLN A 124 15.28 -21.13 -4.82
C GLN A 124 14.57 -22.39 -4.33
N PHE A 125 14.65 -23.45 -5.10
CA PHE A 125 14.18 -24.78 -4.70
C PHE A 125 15.37 -25.69 -4.44
N VAL A 126 15.40 -26.30 -3.27
CA VAL A 126 16.39 -27.30 -2.87
C VAL A 126 15.62 -28.53 -2.42
N ASP A 127 15.85 -29.66 -3.05
CA ASP A 127 15.15 -30.94 -2.81
C ASP A 127 13.60 -30.79 -2.83
N GLY A 128 13.10 -30.00 -3.78
CA GLY A 128 11.68 -29.73 -3.93
C GLY A 128 11.10 -28.74 -2.91
N MET A 129 11.87 -28.28 -1.94
CA MET A 129 11.45 -27.33 -0.93
C MET A 129 11.90 -25.91 -1.27
N ARG A 130 11.03 -24.93 -1.02
CA ARG A 130 11.34 -23.51 -1.21
C ARG A 130 12.28 -23.02 -0.11
N SER A 131 13.33 -22.33 -0.51
CA SER A 131 14.30 -21.72 0.40
C SER A 131 14.75 -20.34 -0.10
N LEU A 132 15.40 -19.55 0.75
CA LEU A 132 16.01 -18.28 0.35
C LEU A 132 17.37 -18.52 -0.30
N ARG A 133 17.57 -17.92 -1.44
CA ARG A 133 18.84 -17.89 -2.14
C ARG A 133 19.78 -16.89 -1.48
N GLU A 134 20.85 -17.36 -0.89
CA GLU A 134 21.90 -16.52 -0.29
C GLU A 134 22.98 -16.17 -1.32
N SER A 135 22.59 -15.52 -2.40
CA SER A 135 23.51 -15.06 -3.44
C SER A 135 23.39 -13.56 -3.67
N MET A 136 24.41 -12.99 -4.29
CA MET A 136 24.40 -11.59 -4.72
C MET A 136 23.23 -11.35 -5.67
N LEU A 137 22.36 -10.44 -5.30
CA LEU A 137 21.21 -10.05 -6.10
C LEU A 137 21.33 -8.56 -6.45
N GLN A 138 22.03 -8.28 -7.53
CA GLN A 138 22.29 -6.91 -7.97
C GLN A 138 21.59 -6.59 -9.27
N THR A 139 21.01 -5.41 -9.33
CA THR A 139 20.49 -4.79 -10.55
C THR A 139 21.51 -3.77 -11.05
N THR A 140 21.86 -3.83 -12.31
CA THR A 140 22.83 -2.89 -12.90
C THR A 140 22.13 -1.58 -13.30
N TRP A 141 22.86 -0.47 -13.27
CA TRP A 141 22.38 0.82 -13.75
C TRP A 141 21.87 0.77 -15.20
N LYS A 142 22.49 -0.07 -16.04
CA LYS A 142 22.04 -0.28 -17.43
C LYS A 142 20.62 -0.84 -17.47
N LYS A 143 20.29 -1.84 -16.64
CA LYS A 143 18.94 -2.41 -16.53
C LYS A 143 17.94 -1.40 -15.97
N VAL A 144 18.34 -0.64 -14.95
CA VAL A 144 17.50 0.44 -14.38
C VAL A 144 17.19 1.49 -15.44
N GLY A 145 18.20 1.96 -16.18
CA GLY A 145 18.02 2.94 -17.25
C GLY A 145 17.10 2.44 -18.37
N LEU A 146 17.21 1.15 -18.75
CA LEU A 146 16.31 0.56 -19.75
C LEU A 146 14.85 0.52 -19.28
N ILE A 147 14.61 0.11 -18.02
CA ILE A 147 13.27 0.05 -17.43
C ILE A 147 12.68 1.45 -17.29
N LEU A 148 13.45 2.39 -16.73
CA LEU A 148 13.01 3.79 -16.60
C LEU A 148 12.72 4.43 -17.96
N GLY A 149 13.57 4.17 -18.97
CA GLY A 149 13.34 4.63 -20.34
C GLY A 149 12.04 4.08 -20.92
N GLY A 150 11.80 2.78 -20.77
CA GLY A 150 10.55 2.15 -21.21
C GLY A 150 9.31 2.74 -20.50
N ILE A 151 9.35 2.91 -19.18
CA ILE A 151 8.27 3.54 -18.41
C ILE A 151 8.05 4.98 -18.89
N THR A 152 9.13 5.74 -19.10
CA THR A 152 9.04 7.13 -19.59
C THR A 152 8.36 7.20 -20.95
N VAL A 153 8.71 6.32 -21.88
CA VAL A 153 8.08 6.26 -23.21
C VAL A 153 6.57 5.98 -23.10
N VAL A 154 6.18 5.00 -22.27
CA VAL A 154 4.75 4.69 -22.02
C VAL A 154 4.02 5.88 -21.41
N VAL A 155 4.60 6.51 -20.39
CA VAL A 155 4.01 7.67 -19.70
C VAL A 155 3.86 8.85 -20.64
N LEU A 156 4.87 9.15 -21.47
CA LEU A 156 4.81 10.21 -22.48
C LEU A 156 3.76 9.89 -23.57
N GLY A 157 3.63 8.63 -23.97
CA GLY A 157 2.59 8.18 -24.90
C GLY A 157 1.18 8.39 -24.32
N LEU A 158 0.96 8.03 -23.06
CA LEU A 158 -0.30 8.27 -22.37
C LEU A 158 -0.59 9.76 -22.19
N PHE A 159 0.42 10.56 -21.85
CA PHE A 159 0.27 12.01 -21.77
C PHE A 159 -0.09 12.61 -23.13
N GLY A 160 0.63 12.23 -24.20
CA GLY A 160 0.36 12.67 -25.56
C GLY A 160 -1.06 12.34 -26.02
N SER A 161 -1.53 11.11 -25.77
CA SER A 161 -2.91 10.71 -26.09
C SER A 161 -3.95 11.54 -25.31
N ARG A 162 -3.67 11.88 -24.05
CA ARG A 162 -4.54 12.75 -23.24
C ARG A 162 -4.55 14.19 -23.72
N VAL A 163 -3.39 14.70 -24.16
CA VAL A 163 -3.30 16.04 -24.74
C VAL A 163 -4.08 16.11 -26.05
N ALA A 164 -3.97 15.08 -26.91
CA ALA A 164 -4.69 15.01 -28.17
C ALA A 164 -6.23 14.96 -28.00
N THR A 165 -6.72 14.27 -26.95
CA THR A 165 -8.17 14.09 -26.73
C THR A 165 -8.80 15.17 -25.85
N ALA A 166 -8.08 15.74 -24.88
CA ALA A 166 -8.63 16.63 -23.86
C ALA A 166 -7.84 17.95 -23.69
N GLY A 167 -6.97 18.28 -24.65
CA GLY A 167 -6.13 19.47 -24.63
C GLY A 167 -5.01 19.44 -23.57
N PHE A 168 -4.04 20.33 -23.75
CA PHE A 168 -2.93 20.49 -22.81
C PHE A 168 -3.40 21.13 -21.50
N SER A 169 -2.86 20.67 -20.37
CA SER A 169 -3.09 21.27 -19.06
C SER A 169 -1.82 21.12 -18.19
N MET A 170 -1.34 22.23 -17.63
CA MET A 170 -0.20 22.24 -16.70
C MET A 170 -0.40 21.28 -15.53
N ARG A 171 -1.58 21.28 -14.91
CA ARG A 171 -1.91 20.38 -13.80
C ARG A 171 -1.80 18.91 -14.18
N LYS A 172 -2.20 18.54 -15.40
CA LYS A 172 -2.02 17.17 -15.91
C LYS A 172 -0.53 16.85 -16.09
N MET A 173 0.24 17.77 -16.68
CA MET A 173 1.68 17.60 -16.86
C MET A 173 2.39 17.38 -15.52
N GLU A 174 2.07 18.19 -14.50
CA GLU A 174 2.61 18.03 -13.13
C GLU A 174 2.40 16.63 -12.59
N VAL A 175 1.21 16.04 -12.74
CA VAL A 175 0.91 14.68 -12.28
C VAL A 175 1.81 13.65 -12.94
N TYR A 176 2.04 13.73 -14.27
CA TYR A 176 2.93 12.81 -14.97
C TYR A 176 4.40 12.98 -14.58
N VAL A 177 4.85 14.23 -14.38
CA VAL A 177 6.21 14.54 -13.91
C VAL A 177 6.43 14.02 -12.50
N ILE A 178 5.50 14.26 -11.58
CA ILE A 178 5.54 13.73 -10.21
C ILE A 178 5.58 12.20 -10.22
N PHE A 179 4.76 11.55 -11.05
CA PHE A 179 4.77 10.10 -11.18
C PHE A 179 6.15 9.59 -11.62
N LEU A 180 6.74 10.16 -12.66
CA LEU A 180 8.08 9.79 -13.13
C LEU A 180 9.15 10.03 -12.06
N ALA A 181 9.06 11.14 -11.32
CA ALA A 181 9.98 11.44 -10.23
C ALA A 181 9.88 10.41 -9.10
N ILE A 182 8.67 9.99 -8.73
CA ILE A 182 8.44 8.92 -7.74
C ILE A 182 9.04 7.61 -8.23
N VAL A 183 8.81 7.22 -9.49
CA VAL A 183 9.36 6.00 -10.06
C VAL A 183 10.90 6.03 -10.06
N ALA A 184 11.50 7.13 -10.50
CA ALA A 184 12.96 7.31 -10.48
C ALA A 184 13.53 7.24 -9.05
N PHE A 185 12.84 7.86 -8.08
CA PHE A 185 13.21 7.81 -6.67
C PHE A 185 13.17 6.38 -6.11
N VAL A 186 12.13 5.60 -6.43
CA VAL A 186 12.03 4.18 -6.01
C VAL A 186 13.21 3.36 -6.55
N PHE A 187 13.60 3.55 -7.81
CA PHE A 187 14.79 2.89 -8.37
C PHE A 187 16.08 3.39 -7.73
N GLY A 188 16.18 4.67 -7.37
CA GLY A 188 17.31 5.22 -6.61
C GLY A 188 17.44 4.56 -5.24
N ILE A 189 16.34 4.41 -4.53
CA ILE A 189 16.28 3.68 -3.25
C ILE A 189 16.71 2.23 -3.44
N GLU A 190 16.23 1.51 -4.48
CA GLU A 190 16.66 0.14 -4.77
C GLU A 190 18.19 0.05 -4.95
N MET A 191 18.75 0.99 -5.70
CA MET A 191 20.20 1.05 -5.91
C MET A 191 20.99 1.33 -4.62
N ALA A 192 20.44 2.11 -3.70
CA ALA A 192 21.03 2.33 -2.38
C ALA A 192 20.90 1.08 -1.49
N ILE A 193 19.72 0.49 -1.42
CA ILE A 193 19.44 -0.71 -0.63
C ILE A 193 20.33 -1.87 -1.03
N GLN A 194 20.55 -2.10 -2.33
CA GLN A 194 21.40 -3.20 -2.79
C GLN A 194 22.89 -3.00 -2.48
N ARG A 195 23.33 -1.74 -2.23
CA ARG A 195 24.69 -1.48 -1.72
C ARG A 195 24.83 -1.87 -0.25
N ILE A 196 23.78 -1.63 0.56
CA ILE A 196 23.76 -1.95 1.99
C ILE A 196 23.59 -3.47 2.19
N TRP A 197 22.65 -4.08 1.45
CA TRP A 197 22.34 -5.51 1.50
C TRP A 197 22.47 -6.14 0.10
N PRO A 198 23.69 -6.47 -0.35
CA PRO A 198 23.89 -7.07 -1.66
C PRO A 198 23.36 -8.52 -1.77
N ASN A 199 23.26 -9.24 -0.64
CA ASN A 199 22.73 -10.58 -0.57
C ASN A 199 21.17 -10.54 -0.57
N GLY A 200 20.56 -11.26 -1.52
CA GLY A 200 19.10 -11.28 -1.71
C GLY A 200 18.33 -11.80 -0.49
N GLY A 201 18.83 -12.86 0.15
CA GLY A 201 18.22 -13.44 1.34
C GLY A 201 18.29 -12.51 2.55
N GLN A 202 19.44 -11.85 2.77
CA GLN A 202 19.57 -10.85 3.85
C GLN A 202 18.65 -9.66 3.63
N ARG A 203 18.60 -9.13 2.39
CA ARG A 203 17.72 -8.03 2.00
C ARG A 203 16.26 -8.39 2.22
N HIS A 204 15.83 -9.56 1.79
CA HIS A 204 14.45 -10.04 1.99
C HIS A 204 14.10 -10.12 3.48
N ARG A 205 14.99 -10.64 4.33
CA ARG A 205 14.76 -10.71 5.77
C ARG A 205 14.70 -9.33 6.45
N ALA A 206 15.63 -8.42 6.09
CA ALA A 206 15.71 -7.09 6.69
C ALA A 206 14.47 -6.24 6.30
N LEU A 207 14.18 -6.15 4.99
CA LEU A 207 13.05 -5.37 4.49
C LEU A 207 11.71 -6.01 4.82
N GLY A 208 11.63 -7.34 4.90
CA GLY A 208 10.44 -8.05 5.34
C GLY A 208 10.05 -7.68 6.79
N ARG A 209 11.02 -7.60 7.71
CA ARG A 209 10.76 -7.14 9.08
C ARG A 209 10.29 -5.70 9.12
N PHE A 210 10.93 -4.81 8.36
CA PHE A 210 10.54 -3.41 8.25
C PHE A 210 9.11 -3.27 7.71
N THR A 211 8.79 -4.00 6.65
CA THR A 211 7.44 -4.03 6.06
C THR A 211 6.39 -4.51 7.08
N MET A 212 6.71 -5.54 7.86
CA MET A 212 5.81 -6.02 8.92
C MET A 212 5.53 -4.96 9.99
N VAL A 213 6.57 -4.20 10.42
CA VAL A 213 6.38 -3.10 11.37
C VAL A 213 5.45 -2.03 10.77
N ILE A 214 5.67 -1.64 9.51
CA ILE A 214 4.79 -0.70 8.80
C ILE A 214 3.35 -1.19 8.81
N TYR A 215 3.10 -2.45 8.43
CA TYR A 215 1.74 -2.98 8.38
C TYR A 215 1.06 -3.09 9.75
N CYS A 216 1.81 -3.41 10.81
CA CYS A 216 1.27 -3.34 12.16
C CYS A 216 0.89 -1.92 12.57
N VAL A 217 1.75 -0.92 12.29
CA VAL A 217 1.45 0.48 12.58
C VAL A 217 0.29 0.98 11.73
N LEU A 218 0.21 0.60 10.44
CA LEU A 218 -0.92 0.89 9.57
C LEU A 218 -2.25 0.37 10.12
N PHE A 219 -2.27 -0.86 10.61
CA PHE A 219 -3.45 -1.44 11.21
C PHE A 219 -3.88 -0.65 12.46
N VAL A 220 -2.92 -0.32 13.34
CA VAL A 220 -3.21 0.46 14.55
C VAL A 220 -3.74 1.85 14.21
N THR A 221 -3.07 2.58 13.30
CA THR A 221 -3.48 3.93 12.92
C THR A 221 -4.79 3.94 12.12
N GLY A 222 -5.04 2.95 11.27
CA GLY A 222 -6.31 2.80 10.56
C GLY A 222 -7.47 2.48 11.49
N SER A 223 -7.28 1.53 12.42
CA SER A 223 -8.29 1.21 13.45
C SER A 223 -8.54 2.38 14.39
N PHE A 224 -7.51 3.16 14.71
CA PHE A 224 -7.67 4.40 15.47
C PHE A 224 -8.54 5.41 14.70
N THR A 225 -8.25 5.64 13.42
CA THR A 225 -9.04 6.54 12.56
C THR A 225 -10.49 6.09 12.48
N TYR A 226 -10.72 4.79 12.26
CA TYR A 226 -12.07 4.20 12.25
C TYR A 226 -12.80 4.44 13.58
N THR A 227 -12.16 4.17 14.71
CA THR A 227 -12.72 4.35 16.06
C THR A 227 -13.08 5.81 16.32
N MET A 228 -12.20 6.74 15.95
CA MET A 228 -12.43 8.17 16.13
C MET A 228 -13.63 8.67 15.31
N LEU A 229 -13.74 8.23 14.04
CA LEU A 229 -14.78 8.72 13.12
C LEU A 229 -16.17 8.09 13.37
N TYR A 230 -16.20 6.81 13.73
CA TYR A 230 -17.45 6.04 13.68
C TYR A 230 -17.94 5.52 15.03
N ILE A 231 -17.11 5.62 16.08
CA ILE A 231 -17.48 5.15 17.42
C ILE A 231 -17.49 6.32 18.42
N LEU A 232 -16.37 7.06 18.53
CA LEU A 232 -16.20 8.08 19.58
C LEU A 232 -16.77 9.44 19.18
N TYR A 233 -16.56 9.87 17.95
CA TYR A 233 -16.91 11.20 17.48
C TYR A 233 -17.57 11.13 16.08
N PRO A 234 -18.70 10.43 15.95
CA PRO A 234 -19.38 10.37 14.67
C PRO A 234 -19.87 11.76 14.27
N GLY A 235 -19.63 12.12 13.01
CA GLY A 235 -20.19 13.32 12.42
C GLY A 235 -21.71 13.19 12.31
N LYS A 236 -22.41 14.33 12.33
CA LYS A 236 -23.84 14.34 12.01
C LYS A 236 -23.96 13.99 10.53
N ILE A 237 -24.51 12.82 10.24
CA ILE A 237 -24.98 12.48 8.90
C ILE A 237 -26.22 13.36 8.69
N GLY A 238 -26.10 14.41 7.85
CA GLY A 238 -27.21 15.27 7.46
C GLY A 238 -28.13 14.55 6.50
#